data_ff74ef995389a8e4a80ad93661ad212d
#
_entry.id   ff74ef995389a8e4a80ad93661ad212d
#
_cell.length_a   1.000
_cell.length_b   1.000
_cell.length_c   1.000
_cell.angle_alpha   90.00
_cell.angle_beta   90.00
_cell.angle_gamma   90.00
#
_symmetry.space_group_name_H-M   'P 1'
#
loop_
_entity.id
_entity.type
_entity.pdbx_description
1 polymer ?
#
loop_
_entity_poly.entity_id
_entity_poly.type
_entity_poly.pdbx_seq_one_letter_code
_entity_poly.pdbx_strand_id
1 'polypeptide(L)'
;MSLEAPPKSGCQKSSCRCGGHGRHAAPSAPRAIPATILGKETAHECSCKSNACPRRYLALTGFALGGFLILHLATNALGLWPAKFQAAVNRDHSLGAALPVLEVGLIFLPLTIHGAFGLRTLCREKLKYGVEKHHHGGDLRQWLQRVSALILLTFITFHVVTLHRWFGGRFDPHHAFSSASQAIRQFWHGLPAGHPGNLFFADFYLLGIVAAVYHLANGIATGAEVLGLTDTLAAQQRLWRICRVAASALLLVGMAAWYAFAWK
;
A
#
# COMPACT_ATOMS: atom_id res chain seq x y z
N MET A 1 -12.55 42.82 45.11
CA MET A 1 -11.32 42.47 44.40
C MET A 1 -11.66 41.31 43.46
N SER A 2 -12.05 41.63 42.23
CA SER A 2 -12.45 40.66 41.21
C SER A 2 -11.25 40.36 40.34
N LEU A 3 -10.83 39.10 40.28
CA LEU A 3 -9.78 38.63 39.39
C LEU A 3 -10.43 38.14 38.10
N GLU A 4 -10.23 38.90 37.04
CA GLU A 4 -10.59 38.52 35.67
C GLU A 4 -9.64 37.43 35.14
N ALA A 5 -10.23 36.39 34.53
CA ALA A 5 -9.52 35.32 33.86
C ALA A 5 -9.12 35.76 32.42
N PRO A 6 -7.95 35.36 31.91
CA PRO A 6 -7.50 35.73 30.55
C PRO A 6 -8.29 35.00 29.47
N PRO A 7 -8.43 35.59 28.27
CA PRO A 7 -9.23 35.04 27.19
C PRO A 7 -8.53 33.82 26.52
N LYS A 8 -9.35 32.79 26.29
CA LYS A 8 -8.94 31.60 25.52
C LYS A 8 -8.68 31.97 24.06
N SER A 9 -7.45 31.84 23.61
CA SER A 9 -7.07 31.99 22.20
C SER A 9 -7.71 30.90 21.35
N GLY A 10 -8.76 31.26 20.64
CA GLY A 10 -9.40 30.43 19.63
C GLY A 10 -8.49 30.24 18.42
N CYS A 11 -8.11 29.00 18.14
CA CYS A 11 -7.44 28.63 16.91
C CYS A 11 -8.44 28.72 15.74
N GLN A 12 -8.37 29.81 14.98
CA GLN A 12 -9.20 30.05 13.81
C GLN A 12 -8.72 29.15 12.68
N LYS A 13 -9.61 28.25 12.23
CA LYS A 13 -9.40 27.38 11.05
C LYS A 13 -9.37 28.22 9.79
N SER A 14 -8.20 28.66 9.34
CA SER A 14 -8.02 29.23 8.01
C SER A 14 -7.97 28.09 7.00
N SER A 15 -8.96 28.03 6.12
CA SER A 15 -9.01 27.13 4.97
C SER A 15 -8.00 27.58 3.94
N CYS A 16 -6.93 26.82 3.74
CA CYS A 16 -6.05 27.00 2.59
C CYS A 16 -6.77 26.49 1.33
N ARG A 17 -7.26 27.42 0.54
CA ARG A 17 -7.83 27.16 -0.80
C ARG A 17 -6.66 27.13 -1.79
N CYS A 18 -6.29 25.97 -2.33
CA CYS A 18 -5.39 25.89 -3.48
C CYS A 18 -6.10 26.44 -4.72
N GLY A 19 -5.48 27.47 -5.35
CA GLY A 19 -6.03 28.17 -6.49
C GLY A 19 -6.27 27.27 -7.70
N GLY A 20 -7.49 27.32 -8.21
CA GLY A 20 -7.87 26.71 -9.47
C GLY A 20 -7.43 27.58 -10.65
N HIS A 21 -7.04 26.95 -11.73
CA HIS A 21 -6.74 27.57 -13.01
C HIS A 21 -7.92 28.37 -13.55
N GLY A 22 -7.75 29.70 -13.64
CA GLY A 22 -8.66 30.60 -14.33
C GLY A 22 -8.42 30.58 -15.83
N ARG A 23 -9.52 30.56 -16.57
CA ARG A 23 -9.60 30.61 -18.03
C ARG A 23 -9.19 31.98 -18.59
N HIS A 24 -8.60 31.96 -19.77
CA HIS A 24 -8.26 33.12 -20.59
C HIS A 24 -9.46 34.03 -20.84
N ALA A 25 -9.27 35.32 -20.56
CA ALA A 25 -10.03 36.41 -21.18
C ALA A 25 -9.04 37.47 -21.68
N ALA A 26 -9.30 38.01 -22.87
CA ALA A 26 -8.42 38.86 -23.62
C ALA A 26 -8.17 40.27 -22.99
N PRO A 27 -7.13 40.98 -23.42
CA PRO A 27 -6.60 42.14 -22.70
C PRO A 27 -7.36 43.45 -23.04
N SER A 28 -7.73 44.19 -22.01
CA SER A 28 -8.04 45.62 -22.13
C SER A 28 -6.94 46.45 -21.45
N ALA A 29 -6.62 47.60 -22.05
CA ALA A 29 -5.48 48.46 -21.86
C ALA A 29 -5.16 48.96 -20.44
N PRO A 30 -3.92 49.47 -20.20
CA PRO A 30 -3.35 49.65 -18.85
C PRO A 30 -3.81 51.00 -18.25
N ARG A 31 -4.37 50.97 -17.05
CA ARG A 31 -4.40 52.14 -16.15
C ARG A 31 -3.17 52.09 -15.24
N ALA A 32 -2.41 53.17 -15.33
CA ALA A 32 -1.25 53.40 -14.43
C ALA A 32 -1.72 53.50 -12.97
N ILE A 33 -1.13 52.65 -12.12
CA ILE A 33 -1.30 52.69 -10.67
C ILE A 33 -0.01 53.34 -10.09
N PRO A 34 -0.17 54.34 -9.17
CA PRO A 34 0.96 55.05 -8.61
C PRO A 34 1.80 54.15 -7.67
N ALA A 35 3.15 54.28 -7.82
CA ALA A 35 4.17 53.52 -7.09
C ALA A 35 4.36 54.05 -5.66
N THR A 36 3.41 53.78 -4.75
CA THR A 36 3.62 54.15 -3.33
C THR A 36 2.82 53.26 -2.40
N ILE A 37 2.90 51.95 -2.53
CA ILE A 37 2.63 50.98 -1.44
C ILE A 37 3.53 49.77 -1.70
N LEU A 38 4.84 49.94 -1.55
CA LEU A 38 5.74 48.80 -1.30
C LEU A 38 5.68 48.47 0.19
N GLY A 39 4.52 48.00 0.66
CA GLY A 39 4.42 47.29 1.91
C GLY A 39 5.10 45.94 1.72
N LYS A 40 6.12 45.69 2.56
CA LYS A 40 6.76 44.39 2.72
C LYS A 40 5.70 43.31 2.92
N GLU A 41 5.21 42.68 1.87
CA GLU A 41 4.62 41.37 1.95
C GLU A 41 5.78 40.41 2.27
N THR A 42 6.04 40.24 3.57
CA THR A 42 6.71 39.02 4.03
C THR A 42 5.91 37.85 3.52
N ALA A 43 6.45 37.22 2.50
CA ALA A 43 5.97 35.93 2.03
C ALA A 43 5.87 35.02 3.27
N HIS A 44 4.69 34.84 3.82
CA HIS A 44 4.41 33.74 4.71
C HIS A 44 4.60 32.48 3.89
N GLU A 45 5.83 31.99 3.86
CA GLU A 45 6.13 30.61 3.52
C GLU A 45 5.29 29.76 4.45
N CYS A 46 4.08 29.41 4.00
CA CYS A 46 3.27 28.42 4.66
C CYS A 46 4.09 27.12 4.70
N SER A 47 4.83 26.95 5.78
CA SER A 47 5.61 25.75 6.05
C SER A 47 4.64 24.57 6.20
N CYS A 48 4.23 23.99 5.08
CA CYS A 48 3.52 22.71 5.01
C CYS A 48 4.42 21.52 5.41
N LYS A 49 5.37 21.75 6.32
CA LYS A 49 6.37 20.74 6.73
C LYS A 49 5.80 19.56 7.52
N SER A 50 4.60 19.66 8.13
CA SER A 50 4.14 18.58 9.04
C SER A 50 3.37 17.44 8.35
N ASN A 51 2.77 17.66 7.17
CA ASN A 51 1.98 16.62 6.48
C ASN A 51 2.73 15.90 5.35
N ALA A 52 3.88 16.38 4.92
CA ALA A 52 4.70 15.74 3.89
C ALA A 52 5.43 14.49 4.43
N CYS A 53 5.80 14.48 5.70
CA CYS A 53 6.57 13.42 6.34
C CYS A 53 5.84 12.06 6.33
N PRO A 54 4.58 11.92 6.76
CA PRO A 54 3.90 10.62 6.79
C PRO A 54 3.71 10.00 5.41
N ARG A 55 3.43 10.82 4.38
CA ARG A 55 3.25 10.32 3.00
C ARG A 55 4.54 9.79 2.40
N ARG A 56 5.69 10.41 2.69
CA ARG A 56 7.00 9.92 2.24
C ARG A 56 7.37 8.61 2.92
N TYR A 57 7.16 8.46 4.23
CA TYR A 57 7.37 7.17 4.92
C TYR A 57 6.46 6.09 4.35
N LEU A 58 5.20 6.40 4.07
CA LEU A 58 4.27 5.47 3.46
C LEU A 58 4.74 5.02 2.07
N ALA A 59 5.29 5.93 1.25
CA ALA A 59 5.83 5.61 -0.06
C ALA A 59 7.10 4.73 0.06
N LEU A 60 8.06 5.12 0.89
CA LEU A 60 9.33 4.37 1.06
C LEU A 60 9.11 2.96 1.59
N THR A 61 8.29 2.82 2.65
CA THR A 61 7.94 1.50 3.18
C THR A 61 7.14 0.67 2.18
N GLY A 62 6.27 1.31 1.39
CA GLY A 62 5.54 0.67 0.30
C GLY A 62 6.45 0.12 -0.79
N PHE A 63 7.51 0.85 -1.19
CA PHE A 63 8.52 0.36 -2.15
C PHE A 63 9.32 -0.82 -1.59
N ALA A 64 9.73 -0.76 -0.32
CA ALA A 64 10.43 -1.87 0.33
C ALA A 64 9.57 -3.14 0.36
N LEU A 65 8.32 -3.01 0.79
CA LEU A 65 7.35 -4.12 0.81
C LEU A 65 7.01 -4.61 -0.61
N GLY A 66 6.99 -3.71 -1.60
CA GLY A 66 6.80 -4.07 -3.00
C GLY A 66 7.92 -4.95 -3.53
N GLY A 67 9.17 -4.61 -3.23
CA GLY A 67 10.33 -5.46 -3.55
C GLY A 67 10.22 -6.85 -2.91
N PHE A 68 9.88 -6.90 -1.62
CA PHE A 68 9.62 -8.16 -0.93
C PHE A 68 8.49 -8.96 -1.59
N LEU A 69 7.36 -8.34 -1.91
CA LEU A 69 6.21 -9.02 -2.52
C LEU A 69 6.57 -9.66 -3.86
N ILE A 70 7.34 -8.98 -4.70
CA ILE A 70 7.80 -9.53 -5.99
C ILE A 70 8.63 -10.78 -5.78
N LEU A 71 9.61 -10.74 -4.88
CA LEU A 71 10.45 -11.89 -4.55
C LEU A 71 9.63 -13.02 -3.92
N HIS A 72 8.73 -12.68 -3.01
CA HIS A 72 7.86 -13.63 -2.32
C HIS A 72 6.95 -14.38 -3.31
N LEU A 73 6.27 -13.69 -4.23
CA LEU A 73 5.45 -14.34 -5.25
C LEU A 73 6.28 -15.17 -6.23
N ALA A 74 7.46 -14.69 -6.63
CA ALA A 74 8.36 -15.44 -7.49
C ALA A 74 8.85 -16.74 -6.84
N THR A 75 9.24 -16.68 -5.56
CA THR A 75 9.64 -17.87 -4.78
C THR A 75 8.46 -18.83 -4.65
N ASN A 76 7.26 -18.33 -4.33
CA ASN A 76 6.08 -19.19 -4.21
C ASN A 76 5.65 -19.81 -5.55
N ALA A 77 5.87 -19.16 -6.69
CA ALA A 77 5.61 -19.74 -8.00
C ALA A 77 6.51 -20.97 -8.30
N LEU A 78 7.67 -21.08 -7.62
CA LEU A 78 8.49 -22.30 -7.69
C LEU A 78 7.77 -23.53 -7.11
N GLY A 79 6.67 -23.36 -6.37
CA GLY A 79 5.80 -24.45 -5.95
C GLY A 79 5.25 -25.30 -7.11
N LEU A 80 5.24 -24.79 -8.36
CA LEU A 80 5.01 -25.61 -9.55
C LEU A 80 6.04 -26.74 -9.68
N TRP A 81 7.22 -26.57 -9.09
CA TRP A 81 8.30 -27.55 -8.99
C TRP A 81 8.70 -27.72 -7.51
N PRO A 82 8.02 -28.60 -6.74
CA PRO A 82 8.21 -28.71 -5.29
C PRO A 82 9.66 -28.80 -4.82
N ALA A 83 10.51 -29.54 -5.55
CA ALA A 83 11.93 -29.63 -5.25
C ALA A 83 12.67 -28.28 -5.39
N LYS A 84 12.30 -27.44 -6.37
CA LYS A 84 12.89 -26.11 -6.51
C LYS A 84 12.42 -25.16 -5.42
N PHE A 85 11.14 -25.25 -5.04
CA PHE A 85 10.60 -24.49 -3.91
C PHE A 85 11.30 -24.87 -2.60
N GLN A 86 11.44 -26.18 -2.33
CA GLN A 86 12.16 -26.66 -1.16
C GLN A 86 13.62 -26.17 -1.15
N ALA A 87 14.31 -26.21 -2.29
CA ALA A 87 15.68 -25.72 -2.41
C ALA A 87 15.79 -24.20 -2.13
N ALA A 88 14.81 -23.41 -2.58
CA ALA A 88 14.75 -21.98 -2.28
C ALA A 88 14.55 -21.71 -0.78
N VAL A 89 13.61 -22.41 -0.14
CA VAL A 89 13.38 -22.31 1.31
C VAL A 89 14.62 -22.74 2.11
N ASN A 90 15.28 -23.84 1.73
CA ASN A 90 16.50 -24.29 2.40
C ASN A 90 17.63 -23.26 2.31
N ARG A 91 17.76 -22.58 1.16
CA ARG A 91 18.73 -21.49 0.99
C ARG A 91 18.44 -20.33 1.92
N ASP A 92 17.16 -19.90 2.04
CA ASP A 92 16.79 -18.83 2.96
C ASP A 92 17.05 -19.23 4.41
N HIS A 93 16.75 -20.47 4.78
CA HIS A 93 17.04 -21.01 6.10
C HIS A 93 18.55 -21.19 6.40
N SER A 94 19.40 -21.28 5.36
CA SER A 94 20.85 -21.31 5.54
C SER A 94 21.45 -20.03 6.12
N LEU A 95 20.67 -18.93 6.13
CA LEU A 95 21.03 -17.67 6.80
C LEU A 95 21.03 -17.79 8.33
N GLY A 96 20.47 -18.85 8.89
CA GLY A 96 20.51 -19.14 10.32
C GLY A 96 19.98 -18.00 11.18
N ALA A 97 20.81 -17.53 12.13
CA ALA A 97 20.43 -16.44 13.03
C ALA A 97 20.21 -15.07 12.35
N ALA A 98 20.72 -14.88 11.13
CA ALA A 98 20.48 -13.64 10.38
C ALA A 98 19.05 -13.56 9.82
N LEU A 99 18.40 -14.71 9.56
CA LEU A 99 17.05 -14.75 8.97
C LEU A 99 16.02 -13.98 9.81
N PRO A 100 15.86 -14.21 11.13
CA PRO A 100 14.91 -13.44 11.94
C PRO A 100 15.19 -11.94 11.96
N VAL A 101 16.45 -11.53 11.92
CA VAL A 101 16.84 -10.11 11.89
C VAL A 101 16.41 -9.48 10.57
N LEU A 102 16.61 -10.18 9.45
CA LEU A 102 16.17 -9.73 8.13
C LEU A 102 14.65 -9.69 8.04
N GLU A 103 13.94 -10.69 8.56
CA GLU A 103 12.48 -10.72 8.60
C GLU A 103 11.92 -9.51 9.36
N VAL A 104 12.45 -9.24 10.57
CA VAL A 104 12.02 -8.08 11.35
C VAL A 104 12.35 -6.77 10.64
N GLY A 105 13.59 -6.60 10.19
CA GLY A 105 14.08 -5.35 9.63
C GLY A 105 13.49 -5.01 8.25
N LEU A 106 13.34 -6.00 7.37
CA LEU A 106 12.92 -5.79 5.99
C LEU A 106 11.43 -6.04 5.74
N ILE A 107 10.77 -6.80 6.62
CA ILE A 107 9.37 -7.16 6.43
C ILE A 107 8.50 -6.60 7.55
N PHE A 108 8.66 -7.06 8.79
CA PHE A 108 7.74 -6.71 9.88
C PHE A 108 7.78 -5.24 10.27
N LEU A 109 8.95 -4.63 10.35
CA LEU A 109 9.07 -3.21 10.69
C LEU A 109 8.49 -2.30 9.59
N PRO A 110 8.86 -2.43 8.30
CA PRO A 110 8.21 -1.68 7.23
C PRO A 110 6.70 -1.94 7.14
N LEU A 111 6.25 -3.18 7.34
CA LEU A 111 4.84 -3.55 7.30
C LEU A 111 4.03 -2.86 8.42
N THR A 112 4.57 -2.86 9.64
CA THR A 112 3.94 -2.19 10.79
C THR A 112 3.84 -0.68 10.56
N ILE A 113 4.93 -0.05 10.12
CA ILE A 113 4.96 1.39 9.80
C ILE A 113 3.98 1.71 8.68
N HIS A 114 4.03 0.96 7.58
CA HIS A 114 3.15 1.14 6.43
C HIS A 114 1.68 0.96 6.80
N GLY A 115 1.35 -0.10 7.52
CA GLY A 115 -0.01 -0.40 7.97
C GLY A 115 -0.54 0.66 8.94
N ALA A 116 0.26 1.09 9.93
CA ALA A 116 -0.14 2.10 10.90
C ALA A 116 -0.42 3.47 10.25
N PHE A 117 0.47 3.93 9.37
CA PHE A 117 0.25 5.19 8.63
C PHE A 117 -0.87 5.06 7.60
N GLY A 118 -0.99 3.91 6.93
CA GLY A 118 -2.09 3.61 6.00
C GLY A 118 -3.44 3.65 6.71
N LEU A 119 -3.57 2.97 7.85
CA LEU A 119 -4.79 2.95 8.66
C LEU A 119 -5.13 4.34 9.20
N ARG A 120 -4.14 5.09 9.70
CA ARG A 120 -4.34 6.48 10.11
C ARG A 120 -4.87 7.35 8.99
N THR A 121 -4.35 7.18 7.78
CA THR A 121 -4.81 7.92 6.59
C THR A 121 -6.25 7.53 6.25
N LEU A 122 -6.56 6.25 6.29
CA LEU A 122 -7.90 5.72 6.04
C LEU A 122 -8.94 6.26 7.04
N CYS A 123 -8.61 6.29 8.33
CA CYS A 123 -9.51 6.81 9.38
C CYS A 123 -9.72 8.33 9.31
N ARG A 124 -8.70 9.09 8.87
CA ARG A 124 -8.80 10.55 8.76
C ARG A 124 -9.55 11.03 7.53
N GLU A 125 -9.33 10.39 6.42
CA GLU A 125 -10.09 10.61 5.22
C GLU A 125 -11.35 9.75 5.34
N LYS A 126 -12.44 10.33 5.89
CA LYS A 126 -13.77 9.68 5.86
C LYS A 126 -13.91 9.05 4.48
N LEU A 127 -14.35 7.79 4.42
CA LEU A 127 -14.69 7.11 3.18
C LEU A 127 -15.75 7.95 2.46
N LYS A 128 -15.33 9.03 1.85
CA LYS A 128 -16.17 9.89 1.00
C LYS A 128 -16.44 9.15 -0.30
N TYR A 129 -17.25 8.11 -0.20
CA TYR A 129 -18.11 7.71 -1.28
C TYR A 129 -19.37 8.56 -1.18
N GLY A 130 -19.17 9.86 -1.28
CA GLY A 130 -20.25 10.84 -1.36
C GLY A 130 -20.40 11.24 -2.80
N VAL A 131 -21.52 10.95 -3.30
CA VAL A 131 -22.32 11.42 -4.44
C VAL A 131 -22.07 12.91 -4.79
N GLU A 132 -20.83 13.34 -4.93
CA GLU A 132 -20.50 14.54 -5.67
C GLU A 132 -19.89 14.09 -6.99
N LYS A 133 -20.70 14.27 -8.04
CA LYS A 133 -20.37 14.09 -9.45
C LYS A 133 -19.11 14.87 -9.83
N HIS A 134 -17.94 14.34 -9.54
CA HIS A 134 -16.72 14.75 -10.21
C HIS A 134 -16.25 13.60 -11.08
N HIS A 135 -16.53 13.74 -12.36
CA HIS A 135 -16.19 12.85 -13.46
C HIS A 135 -14.67 12.71 -13.64
N HIS A 136 -13.97 12.03 -12.72
CA HIS A 136 -12.56 11.71 -12.97
C HIS A 136 -12.26 10.33 -12.40
N GLY A 137 -11.72 9.45 -13.22
CA GLY A 137 -11.31 8.08 -12.83
C GLY A 137 -10.30 7.99 -11.68
N GLY A 138 -9.89 9.14 -11.11
CA GLY A 138 -9.10 9.28 -9.89
C GLY A 138 -9.84 8.81 -8.64
N ASP A 139 -11.14 9.03 -8.54
CA ASP A 139 -11.91 8.71 -7.33
C ASP A 139 -12.09 7.19 -7.18
N LEU A 140 -12.39 6.47 -8.27
CA LEU A 140 -12.49 5.02 -8.26
C LEU A 140 -11.15 4.37 -7.90
N ARG A 141 -10.06 4.88 -8.46
CA ARG A 141 -8.71 4.36 -8.20
C ARG A 141 -8.31 4.52 -6.73
N GLN A 142 -8.59 5.69 -6.13
CA GLN A 142 -8.35 5.94 -4.71
C GLN A 142 -9.22 5.05 -3.82
N TRP A 143 -10.48 4.88 -4.18
CA TRP A 143 -11.39 3.99 -3.48
C TRP A 143 -10.89 2.54 -3.52
N LEU A 144 -10.54 2.03 -4.69
CA LEU A 144 -9.98 0.68 -4.85
C LEU A 144 -8.66 0.51 -4.08
N GLN A 145 -7.82 1.55 -3.99
CA GLN A 145 -6.61 1.51 -3.17
C GLN A 145 -6.93 1.33 -1.69
N ARG A 146 -7.99 1.95 -1.19
CA ARG A 146 -8.44 1.82 0.20
C ARG A 146 -9.07 0.45 0.46
N VAL A 147 -9.90 -0.02 -0.46
CA VAL A 147 -10.52 -1.35 -0.36
C VAL A 147 -9.46 -2.44 -0.38
N SER A 148 -8.51 -2.37 -1.32
CA SER A 148 -7.40 -3.33 -1.38
C SER A 148 -6.52 -3.29 -0.13
N ALA A 149 -6.31 -2.11 0.48
CA ALA A 149 -5.58 -1.99 1.74
C ALA A 149 -6.29 -2.71 2.91
N LEU A 150 -7.62 -2.62 3.00
CA LEU A 150 -8.42 -3.33 4.02
C LEU A 150 -8.39 -4.84 3.81
N ILE A 151 -8.56 -5.29 2.56
CA ILE A 151 -8.43 -6.72 2.20
C ILE A 151 -7.05 -7.21 2.58
N LEU A 152 -5.99 -6.46 2.25
CA LEU A 152 -4.63 -6.82 2.59
C LEU A 152 -4.35 -6.86 4.09
N LEU A 153 -4.85 -5.91 4.85
CA LEU A 153 -4.70 -5.91 6.31
C LEU A 153 -5.25 -7.22 6.90
N THR A 154 -6.46 -7.61 6.48
CA THR A 154 -7.10 -8.86 6.92
C THR A 154 -6.32 -10.07 6.41
N PHE A 155 -5.97 -10.10 5.13
CA PHE A 155 -5.26 -11.22 4.50
C PHE A 155 -3.87 -11.41 5.08
N ILE A 156 -3.06 -10.36 5.21
CA ILE A 156 -1.69 -10.46 5.74
C ILE A 156 -1.70 -10.91 7.20
N THR A 157 -2.62 -10.37 8.02
CA THR A 157 -2.78 -10.81 9.41
C THR A 157 -3.08 -12.30 9.46
N PHE A 158 -4.05 -12.76 8.68
CA PHE A 158 -4.39 -14.18 8.56
C PHE A 158 -3.20 -15.00 8.07
N HIS A 159 -2.56 -14.59 6.98
CA HIS A 159 -1.43 -15.28 6.36
C HIS A 159 -0.24 -15.45 7.34
N VAL A 160 0.11 -14.38 8.05
CA VAL A 160 1.20 -14.42 9.03
C VAL A 160 0.85 -15.31 10.23
N VAL A 161 -0.35 -15.17 10.79
CA VAL A 161 -0.77 -15.99 11.94
C VAL A 161 -0.84 -17.48 11.58
N THR A 162 -1.28 -17.81 10.36
CA THR A 162 -1.44 -19.22 9.95
C THR A 162 -0.15 -19.89 9.51
N LEU A 163 0.81 -19.14 8.98
CA LEU A 163 2.04 -19.71 8.43
C LEU A 163 3.25 -19.44 9.30
N HIS A 164 3.38 -18.23 9.89
CA HIS A 164 4.61 -17.85 10.56
C HIS A 164 4.74 -18.48 11.95
N ARG A 165 5.85 -19.17 12.19
CA ARG A 165 6.08 -19.94 13.41
C ARG A 165 6.05 -19.14 14.72
N TRP A 166 6.37 -17.83 14.69
CA TRP A 166 6.29 -16.97 15.88
C TRP A 166 4.89 -16.81 16.43
N PHE A 167 3.88 -17.05 15.59
CA PHE A 167 2.47 -16.97 15.93
C PHE A 167 1.81 -18.36 16.04
N GLY A 168 2.61 -19.42 16.09
CA GLY A 168 2.10 -20.79 16.13
C GLY A 168 1.68 -21.32 14.75
N GLY A 169 2.13 -20.68 13.68
CA GLY A 169 1.84 -21.08 12.31
C GLY A 169 2.44 -22.43 11.94
N ARG A 170 1.88 -23.04 10.91
CA ARG A 170 2.11 -24.44 10.52
C ARG A 170 3.20 -24.64 9.47
N PHE A 171 3.83 -23.59 9.02
CA PHE A 171 4.88 -23.73 8.01
C PHE A 171 6.10 -24.46 8.59
N ASP A 172 6.40 -25.61 7.98
CA ASP A 172 7.61 -26.40 8.29
C ASP A 172 8.61 -26.22 7.14
N PRO A 173 9.77 -25.59 7.40
CA PRO A 173 10.79 -25.41 6.38
C PRO A 173 11.40 -26.71 5.85
N HIS A 174 11.37 -27.79 6.64
CA HIS A 174 11.88 -29.10 6.20
C HIS A 174 10.90 -29.81 5.24
N HIS A 175 9.62 -29.46 5.30
CA HIS A 175 8.54 -29.94 4.45
C HIS A 175 7.77 -28.76 3.83
N ALA A 176 8.50 -27.81 3.25
CA ALA A 176 7.97 -26.49 2.88
C ALA A 176 6.76 -26.56 1.95
N PHE A 177 6.81 -27.39 0.89
CA PHE A 177 5.71 -27.49 -0.07
C PHE A 177 4.45 -28.08 0.55
N SER A 178 4.57 -29.21 1.26
CA SER A 178 3.43 -29.88 1.85
C SER A 178 2.79 -29.09 2.99
N SER A 179 3.59 -28.46 3.85
CA SER A 179 3.08 -27.62 4.94
C SER A 179 2.40 -26.35 4.43
N ALA A 180 2.94 -25.69 3.40
CA ALA A 180 2.30 -24.55 2.77
C ALA A 180 0.99 -24.93 2.06
N SER A 181 0.98 -26.04 1.30
CA SER A 181 -0.22 -26.54 0.64
C SER A 181 -1.31 -26.92 1.66
N GLN A 182 -0.92 -27.58 2.75
CA GLN A 182 -1.85 -27.93 3.82
C GLN A 182 -2.43 -26.69 4.49
N ALA A 183 -1.63 -25.66 4.77
CA ALA A 183 -2.11 -24.42 5.35
C ALA A 183 -3.11 -23.68 4.45
N ILE A 184 -2.94 -23.74 3.13
CA ILE A 184 -3.86 -23.12 2.16
C ILE A 184 -5.13 -23.93 1.95
N ARG A 185 -5.03 -25.27 1.95
CA ARG A 185 -6.18 -26.16 1.71
C ARG A 185 -6.96 -26.52 2.96
N GLN A 186 -6.33 -26.57 4.12
CA GLN A 186 -6.91 -27.09 5.36
C GLN A 186 -6.69 -26.13 6.52
N PHE A 187 -7.35 -24.99 6.48
CA PHE A 187 -7.25 -24.04 7.61
C PHE A 187 -7.84 -24.61 8.90
N TRP A 188 -8.95 -25.37 8.82
CA TRP A 188 -9.66 -25.88 9.98
C TRP A 188 -9.33 -27.34 10.24
N HIS A 189 -8.74 -27.64 11.42
CA HIS A 189 -8.55 -29.03 11.85
C HIS A 189 -9.90 -29.76 11.90
N GLY A 190 -10.02 -30.82 11.14
CA GLY A 190 -11.19 -31.69 11.16
C GLY A 190 -12.14 -31.63 9.97
N LEU A 191 -11.92 -30.70 9.02
CA LEU A 191 -12.66 -30.76 7.76
C LEU A 191 -12.04 -31.82 6.85
N PRO A 192 -12.84 -32.79 6.33
CA PRO A 192 -12.34 -33.78 5.39
C PRO A 192 -11.75 -33.16 4.13
N ALA A 193 -10.82 -33.87 3.50
CA ALA A 193 -10.34 -33.48 2.17
C ALA A 193 -11.55 -33.36 1.21
N GLY A 194 -11.63 -32.24 0.45
CA GLY A 194 -12.76 -31.97 -0.45
C GLY A 194 -13.96 -31.26 0.18
N HIS A 195 -13.91 -30.93 1.49
CA HIS A 195 -14.98 -30.13 2.08
C HIS A 195 -15.05 -28.72 1.46
N PRO A 196 -16.27 -28.19 1.15
CA PRO A 196 -16.42 -26.86 0.52
C PRO A 196 -15.73 -25.72 1.28
N GLY A 197 -15.60 -25.82 2.61
CA GLY A 197 -14.87 -24.86 3.42
C GLY A 197 -13.39 -24.76 3.09
N ASN A 198 -12.78 -25.80 2.51
CA ASN A 198 -11.38 -25.78 2.07
C ASN A 198 -11.18 -24.91 0.82
N LEU A 199 -12.17 -24.86 -0.07
CA LEU A 199 -12.17 -23.98 -1.25
C LEU A 199 -12.20 -22.50 -0.84
N PHE A 200 -12.96 -22.15 0.19
CA PHE A 200 -13.04 -20.77 0.69
C PHE A 200 -11.66 -20.20 1.04
N PHE A 201 -10.77 -20.97 1.65
CA PHE A 201 -9.44 -20.50 2.00
C PHE A 201 -8.53 -20.35 0.79
N ALA A 202 -8.59 -21.27 -0.17
CA ALA A 202 -7.86 -21.14 -1.44
C ALA A 202 -8.30 -19.87 -2.18
N ASP A 203 -9.60 -19.59 -2.25
CA ASP A 203 -10.14 -18.38 -2.88
C ASP A 203 -9.79 -17.12 -2.11
N PHE A 204 -9.71 -17.18 -0.77
CA PHE A 204 -9.24 -16.06 0.05
C PHE A 204 -7.77 -15.72 -0.22
N TYR A 205 -6.92 -16.72 -0.47
CA TYR A 205 -5.53 -16.49 -0.91
C TYR A 205 -5.49 -15.84 -2.30
N LEU A 206 -6.35 -16.28 -3.23
CA LEU A 206 -6.45 -15.65 -4.55
C LEU A 206 -6.88 -14.18 -4.45
N LEU A 207 -7.89 -13.89 -3.62
CA LEU A 207 -8.33 -12.52 -3.35
C LEU A 207 -7.19 -11.67 -2.76
N GLY A 208 -6.42 -12.24 -1.83
CA GLY A 208 -5.23 -11.60 -1.24
C GLY A 208 -4.19 -11.26 -2.29
N ILE A 209 -3.88 -12.17 -3.21
CA ILE A 209 -2.93 -11.95 -4.31
C ILE A 209 -3.41 -10.83 -5.23
N VAL A 210 -4.67 -10.86 -5.66
CA VAL A 210 -5.25 -9.81 -6.53
C VAL A 210 -5.20 -8.45 -5.84
N ALA A 211 -5.59 -8.40 -4.57
CA ALA A 211 -5.53 -7.17 -3.78
C ALA A 211 -4.10 -6.65 -3.62
N ALA A 212 -3.12 -7.54 -3.38
CA ALA A 212 -1.72 -7.19 -3.21
C ALA A 212 -1.11 -6.60 -4.50
N VAL A 213 -1.35 -7.25 -5.63
CA VAL A 213 -0.83 -6.79 -6.93
C VAL A 213 -1.46 -5.45 -7.33
N TYR A 214 -2.77 -5.29 -7.14
CA TYR A 214 -3.44 -4.03 -7.41
C TYR A 214 -2.92 -2.91 -6.51
N HIS A 215 -2.86 -3.16 -5.20
CA HIS A 215 -2.39 -2.20 -4.20
C HIS A 215 -0.95 -1.77 -4.47
N LEU A 216 -0.07 -2.70 -4.81
CA LEU A 216 1.31 -2.42 -5.17
C LEU A 216 1.42 -1.55 -6.42
N ALA A 217 0.75 -1.92 -7.51
CA ALA A 217 0.83 -1.19 -8.78
C ALA A 217 0.35 0.26 -8.64
N ASN A 218 -0.78 0.45 -7.97
CA ASN A 218 -1.32 1.77 -7.67
C ASN A 218 -0.43 2.53 -6.68
N GLY A 219 0.11 1.84 -5.67
CA GLY A 219 1.01 2.38 -4.66
C GLY A 219 2.34 2.87 -5.24
N ILE A 220 2.94 2.13 -6.19
CA ILE A 220 4.18 2.55 -6.88
C ILE A 220 3.94 3.85 -7.64
N ALA A 221 2.87 3.92 -8.43
CA ALA A 221 2.58 5.11 -9.23
C ALA A 221 2.35 6.35 -8.35
N THR A 222 1.52 6.22 -7.30
CA THR A 222 1.23 7.35 -6.38
C THR A 222 2.42 7.67 -5.46
N GLY A 223 3.19 6.67 -5.05
CA GLY A 223 4.40 6.85 -4.25
C GLY A 223 5.49 7.60 -5.02
N ALA A 224 5.66 7.32 -6.30
CA ALA A 224 6.59 8.04 -7.16
C ALA A 224 6.23 9.53 -7.30
N GLU A 225 4.94 9.85 -7.40
CA GLU A 225 4.45 11.23 -7.39
C GLU A 225 4.77 11.93 -6.05
N VAL A 226 4.53 11.25 -4.93
CA VAL A 226 4.82 11.78 -3.57
C VAL A 226 6.31 12.03 -3.35
N LEU A 227 7.17 11.22 -3.96
CA LEU A 227 8.64 11.37 -3.85
C LEU A 227 9.22 12.35 -4.88
N GLY A 228 8.40 12.90 -5.79
CA GLY A 228 8.87 13.82 -6.84
C GLY A 228 9.67 13.11 -7.94
N LEU A 229 9.44 11.81 -8.17
CA LEU A 229 10.09 11.05 -9.24
C LEU A 229 9.41 11.24 -10.61
N THR A 230 8.19 11.81 -10.61
CA THR A 230 7.40 12.05 -11.83
C THR A 230 6.75 13.43 -11.78
N ASP A 231 7.44 14.44 -12.30
CA ASP A 231 7.01 15.85 -12.22
C ASP A 231 6.10 16.26 -13.39
N THR A 232 6.08 15.47 -14.48
CA THR A 232 5.29 15.79 -15.66
C THR A 232 4.14 14.80 -15.85
N LEU A 233 3.03 15.28 -16.40
CA LEU A 233 1.86 14.44 -16.73
C LEU A 233 2.24 13.27 -17.65
N ALA A 234 3.15 13.52 -18.61
CA ALA A 234 3.63 12.49 -19.52
C ALA A 234 4.43 11.39 -18.79
N ALA A 235 5.27 11.77 -17.80
CA ALA A 235 6.02 10.82 -16.98
C ALA A 235 5.08 9.99 -16.11
N GLN A 236 4.07 10.60 -15.49
CA GLN A 236 3.03 9.91 -14.71
C GLN A 236 2.26 8.91 -15.57
N GLN A 237 1.80 9.30 -16.75
CA GLN A 237 1.08 8.41 -17.67
C GLN A 237 1.96 7.24 -18.15
N ARG A 238 3.26 7.48 -18.39
CA ARG A 238 4.22 6.42 -18.74
C ARG A 238 4.38 5.43 -17.59
N LEU A 239 4.60 5.93 -16.38
CA LEU A 239 4.73 5.09 -15.19
C LEU A 239 3.47 4.25 -14.97
N TRP A 240 2.29 4.83 -15.11
CA TRP A 240 1.03 4.10 -15.02
C TRP A 240 0.91 2.96 -16.03
N ARG A 241 1.38 3.15 -17.25
CA ARG A 241 1.40 2.06 -18.25
C ARG A 241 2.36 0.95 -17.83
N ILE A 242 3.55 1.30 -17.37
CA ILE A 242 4.54 0.35 -16.87
C ILE A 242 3.98 -0.44 -15.68
N CYS A 243 3.40 0.24 -14.69
CA CYS A 243 2.81 -0.40 -13.51
C CYS A 243 1.69 -1.38 -13.88
N ARG A 244 0.85 -1.06 -14.88
CA ARG A 244 -0.20 -1.97 -15.34
C ARG A 244 0.36 -3.23 -15.99
N VAL A 245 1.36 -3.10 -16.86
CA VAL A 245 2.01 -4.26 -17.49
C VAL A 245 2.71 -5.12 -16.45
N ALA A 246 3.49 -4.50 -15.54
CA ALA A 246 4.16 -5.21 -14.46
C ALA A 246 3.17 -5.90 -13.51
N ALA A 247 2.03 -5.25 -13.20
CA ALA A 247 0.96 -5.84 -12.39
C ALA A 247 0.35 -7.07 -13.07
N SER A 248 0.08 -7.00 -14.38
CA SER A 248 -0.44 -8.16 -15.12
C SER A 248 0.54 -9.35 -15.10
N ALA A 249 1.83 -9.09 -15.29
CA ALA A 249 2.86 -10.12 -15.19
C ALA A 249 2.96 -10.70 -13.77
N LEU A 250 2.96 -9.84 -12.76
CA LEU A 250 3.04 -10.26 -11.36
C LEU A 250 1.78 -11.03 -10.92
N LEU A 251 0.61 -10.67 -11.46
CA LEU A 251 -0.62 -11.41 -11.22
C LEU A 251 -0.54 -12.82 -11.80
N LEU A 252 0.00 -13.00 -13.00
CA LEU A 252 0.23 -14.33 -13.56
C LEU A 252 1.17 -15.18 -12.71
N VAL A 253 2.24 -14.58 -12.19
CA VAL A 253 3.15 -15.24 -11.23
C VAL A 253 2.42 -15.62 -9.95
N GLY A 254 1.60 -14.73 -9.40
CA GLY A 254 0.79 -14.98 -8.21
C GLY A 254 -0.26 -16.09 -8.43
N MET A 255 -0.90 -16.10 -9.60
CA MET A 255 -1.83 -17.18 -9.97
C MET A 255 -1.13 -18.53 -10.12
N ALA A 256 0.08 -18.54 -10.66
CA ALA A 256 0.91 -19.76 -10.74
C ALA A 256 1.27 -20.29 -9.34
N ALA A 257 1.62 -19.40 -8.42
CA ALA A 257 1.85 -19.74 -7.01
C ALA A 257 0.56 -20.30 -6.36
N TRP A 258 -0.55 -19.60 -6.51
CA TRP A 258 -1.84 -20.05 -5.99
C TRP A 258 -2.23 -21.44 -6.51
N TYR A 259 -2.12 -21.64 -7.83
CA TYR A 259 -2.42 -22.94 -8.44
C TYR A 259 -1.54 -24.07 -7.88
N ALA A 260 -0.23 -23.79 -7.70
CA ALA A 260 0.72 -24.78 -7.18
C ALA A 260 0.31 -25.30 -5.79
N PHE A 261 -0.13 -24.44 -4.89
CA PHE A 261 -0.45 -24.82 -3.52
C PHE A 261 -1.92 -25.18 -3.31
N ALA A 262 -2.84 -24.61 -4.08
CA ALA A 262 -4.25 -24.87 -3.93
C ALA A 262 -4.72 -26.15 -4.67
N TRP A 263 -4.09 -26.50 -5.81
CA TRP A 263 -4.63 -27.53 -6.72
C TRP A 263 -3.65 -28.63 -7.09
N LYS A 264 -2.35 -28.42 -7.00
CA LYS A 264 -1.35 -29.44 -7.30
C LYS A 264 -0.99 -30.25 -6.09
#